data_cae809d6e41af39e2ad1509339905ac9
#
_entry.id   cae809d6e41af39e2ad1509339905ac9
#
_cell.length_a   1.000
_cell.length_b   1.000
_cell.length_c   1.000
_cell.angle_alpha   90.00
_cell.angle_beta   90.00
_cell.angle_gamma   90.00
#
_symmetry.space_group_name_H-M   'P 1'
#
loop_
_entity.id
_entity.type
_entity.pdbx_description
1 polymer ?
#
loop_
_entity_poly.entity_id
_entity_poly.type
_entity_poly.pdbx_seq_one_letter_code
_entity_poly.pdbx_strand_id
1 'polypeptide(L)'
;TSLTHFSQTKRRLGLACLGLFCVCTSALAQFKVDVTGVGMTQLPIAIASFKGEESASQKPSAIVLADLERSGQFRGVSVAGMSMDELTRPDFAQIRQKSADALLAGSATRLADGRYEIRAKLWDVVSGQERGDYRETVAAADLRLSSHRMADWVYEKLTGEKGVFATRIAYVTKTSGKYSLWIADSDGENAQSALTSPEPIISPSWSPKGNQLAYVS
;
A
#
# COMPACT_ATOMS: atom_id res chain seq x y z
N THR A 1 19.48 59.15 64.42
CA THR A 1 19.81 59.78 63.16
C THR A 1 19.83 58.75 62.04
N SER A 2 18.89 58.87 61.28
CA SER A 2 18.35 58.29 60.10
C SER A 2 19.35 58.07 58.96
N LEU A 3 18.92 57.16 58.02
CA LEU A 3 19.45 56.90 56.69
C LEU A 3 20.41 55.68 56.58
N THR A 4 19.88 54.50 56.46
CA THR A 4 20.45 53.42 55.64
C THR A 4 19.48 52.19 55.61
N HIS A 5 18.32 52.31 54.99
CA HIS A 5 17.44 51.17 54.75
C HIS A 5 16.62 51.32 53.49
N PHE A 6 17.29 51.67 52.35
CA PHE A 6 16.55 51.80 51.09
C PHE A 6 17.38 51.33 49.87
N SER A 7 18.00 50.17 49.90
CA SER A 7 18.76 49.71 48.74
C SER A 7 18.80 48.20 48.53
N GLN A 8 17.96 47.39 49.15
CA GLN A 8 18.02 45.94 48.95
C GLN A 8 16.78 45.33 48.24
N THR A 9 15.73 46.12 48.00
CA THR A 9 14.49 45.59 47.48
C THR A 9 14.38 45.58 45.94
N LYS A 10 15.28 46.26 45.24
CA LYS A 10 15.23 46.37 43.76
C LYS A 10 16.09 45.36 43.01
N ARG A 11 16.90 44.52 43.73
CA ARG A 11 17.75 43.51 43.07
C ARG A 11 17.15 42.11 42.97
N ARG A 12 16.02 41.86 43.61
CA ARG A 12 15.36 40.54 43.61
C ARG A 12 14.21 40.42 42.61
N LEU A 13 13.79 41.50 41.96
CA LEU A 13 12.71 41.48 40.98
C LEU A 13 13.20 41.32 39.53
N GLY A 14 14.50 41.42 39.29
CA GLY A 14 15.10 41.30 37.94
C GLY A 14 15.48 39.87 37.55
N LEU A 15 15.48 38.91 38.49
CA LEU A 15 15.93 37.51 38.21
C LEU A 15 14.77 36.51 38.04
N ALA A 16 13.51 36.96 38.22
CA ALA A 16 12.33 36.07 38.07
C ALA A 16 11.70 36.09 36.67
N CYS A 17 12.14 36.99 35.78
CA CYS A 17 11.59 37.07 34.41
C CYS A 17 12.42 36.36 33.32
N LEU A 18 13.53 35.70 33.67
CA LEU A 18 14.42 35.06 32.67
C LEU A 18 14.30 33.54 32.65
N GLY A 19 13.28 32.97 33.30
CA GLY A 19 13.11 31.53 33.44
C GLY A 19 11.93 30.90 32.68
N LEU A 20 11.20 31.67 31.89
CA LEU A 20 10.03 31.13 31.17
C LEU A 20 10.20 31.24 29.63
N PHE A 21 11.35 30.77 29.12
CA PHE A 21 11.44 30.44 27.70
C PHE A 21 10.91 29.03 27.55
N CYS A 22 9.60 28.95 27.35
CA CYS A 22 8.88 27.70 27.08
C CYS A 22 9.45 27.09 25.82
N VAL A 23 10.20 26.01 25.95
CA VAL A 23 10.60 25.13 24.85
C VAL A 23 9.31 24.51 24.33
N CYS A 24 8.70 25.11 23.29
CA CYS A 24 7.71 24.46 22.46
C CYS A 24 8.43 23.36 21.67
N THR A 25 8.63 22.21 22.29
CA THR A 25 8.90 20.98 21.54
C THR A 25 7.66 20.71 20.72
N SER A 26 7.77 20.88 19.41
CA SER A 26 6.78 20.37 18.45
C SER A 26 6.67 18.86 18.67
N ALA A 27 5.67 18.44 19.42
CA ALA A 27 5.27 17.05 19.46
C ALA A 27 4.76 16.73 18.06
N LEU A 28 5.63 16.15 17.23
CA LEU A 28 5.17 15.43 16.06
C LEU A 28 4.31 14.29 16.61
N ALA A 29 3.00 14.49 16.55
CA ALA A 29 2.05 13.43 16.83
C ALA A 29 2.27 12.33 15.78
N GLN A 30 3.12 11.37 16.12
CA GLN A 30 3.26 10.15 15.38
C GLN A 30 1.95 9.39 15.59
N PHE A 31 1.17 9.27 14.55
CA PHE A 31 -0.06 8.48 14.57
C PHE A 31 0.36 7.00 14.66
N LYS A 32 0.50 6.51 15.89
CA LYS A 32 0.79 5.11 16.16
C LYS A 32 -0.54 4.37 16.18
N VAL A 33 -0.86 3.68 15.11
CA VAL A 33 -1.97 2.72 15.10
C VAL A 33 -1.46 1.45 15.79
N ASP A 34 -1.79 1.26 17.07
CA ASP A 34 -1.58 -0.01 17.74
C ASP A 34 -2.61 -1.03 17.21
N VAL A 35 -2.12 -1.90 16.36
CA VAL A 35 -2.87 -3.04 15.83
C VAL A 35 -2.88 -4.15 16.90
N THR A 36 -3.76 -4.03 17.89
CA THR A 36 -4.00 -5.11 18.86
C THR A 36 -5.24 -5.90 18.45
N GLY A 37 -5.00 -7.12 18.08
CA GLY A 37 -5.83 -8.18 17.56
C GLY A 37 -7.36 -8.21 17.79
N VAL A 38 -8.03 -8.93 16.89
CA VAL A 38 -9.46 -9.34 16.89
C VAL A 38 -10.44 -8.17 17.00
N GLY A 39 -10.71 -7.51 15.88
CA GLY A 39 -11.71 -6.43 15.79
C GLY A 39 -11.21 -5.18 15.08
N MET A 40 -10.11 -5.27 14.32
CA MET A 40 -9.66 -4.15 13.50
C MET A 40 -10.76 -3.75 12.53
N THR A 41 -11.15 -2.48 12.61
CA THR A 41 -12.03 -1.90 11.60
C THR A 41 -11.26 -1.82 10.29
N GLN A 42 -11.53 -2.75 9.38
CA GLN A 42 -10.93 -2.72 8.04
C GLN A 42 -11.29 -1.42 7.35
N LEU A 43 -10.34 -0.82 6.66
CA LEU A 43 -10.54 0.40 5.89
C LEU A 43 -11.40 0.07 4.65
N PRO A 44 -12.61 0.65 4.53
CA PRO A 44 -13.48 0.36 3.40
C PRO A 44 -12.99 1.12 2.16
N ILE A 45 -12.59 0.36 1.13
CA ILE A 45 -12.10 0.90 -0.14
C ILE A 45 -13.00 0.50 -1.30
N ALA A 46 -13.35 1.45 -2.13
CA ALA A 46 -13.98 1.20 -3.43
C ALA A 46 -12.90 1.21 -4.51
N ILE A 47 -12.92 0.23 -5.40
CA ILE A 47 -12.09 0.21 -6.60
C ILE A 47 -13.03 0.12 -7.80
N ALA A 48 -13.08 1.19 -8.59
CA ALA A 48 -13.85 1.21 -9.83
C ALA A 48 -13.17 0.33 -10.88
N SER A 49 -13.94 -0.29 -11.78
CA SER A 49 -13.36 -0.92 -12.97
C SER A 49 -12.59 0.13 -13.76
N PHE A 50 -11.34 -0.16 -14.10
CA PHE A 50 -10.50 0.78 -14.86
C PHE A 50 -10.99 0.89 -16.30
N LYS A 51 -11.01 2.10 -16.81
CA LYS A 51 -11.41 2.32 -18.18
C LYS A 51 -10.42 1.65 -19.14
N GLY A 52 -10.92 0.82 -20.05
CA GLY A 52 -10.12 0.09 -21.04
C GLY A 52 -9.54 -1.24 -20.55
N GLU A 53 -9.68 -1.62 -19.28
CA GLU A 53 -9.17 -2.90 -18.76
C GLU A 53 -9.92 -4.12 -19.29
N GLU A 54 -11.11 -3.94 -19.85
CA GLU A 54 -11.89 -5.02 -20.47
C GLU A 54 -11.19 -5.65 -21.67
N SER A 55 -10.30 -4.89 -22.32
CA SER A 55 -9.50 -5.37 -23.46
C SER A 55 -8.20 -6.06 -23.06
N ALA A 56 -7.85 -6.02 -21.78
CA ALA A 56 -6.63 -6.60 -21.26
C ALA A 56 -6.83 -8.06 -20.83
N SER A 57 -5.77 -8.85 -20.89
CA SER A 57 -5.77 -10.24 -20.41
C SER A 57 -5.92 -10.38 -18.91
N GLN A 58 -5.56 -9.33 -18.19
CA GLN A 58 -5.65 -9.20 -16.73
C GLN A 58 -6.43 -7.92 -16.42
N LYS A 59 -7.20 -7.95 -15.33
CA LYS A 59 -7.95 -6.77 -14.87
C LYS A 59 -7.24 -6.13 -13.66
N PRO A 60 -6.50 -5.03 -13.86
CA PRO A 60 -5.75 -4.39 -12.78
C PRO A 60 -6.60 -4.05 -11.57
N SER A 61 -7.81 -3.53 -11.77
CA SER A 61 -8.71 -3.18 -10.66
C SER A 61 -9.04 -4.37 -9.77
N ALA A 62 -9.30 -5.54 -10.35
CA ALA A 62 -9.65 -6.75 -9.61
C ALA A 62 -8.44 -7.32 -8.84
N ILE A 63 -7.24 -7.27 -9.43
CA ILE A 63 -6.00 -7.73 -8.78
C ILE A 63 -5.69 -6.86 -7.58
N VAL A 64 -5.74 -5.53 -7.74
CA VAL A 64 -5.49 -4.59 -6.64
C VAL A 64 -6.49 -4.80 -5.50
N LEU A 65 -7.78 -4.99 -5.80
CA LEU A 65 -8.78 -5.26 -4.78
C LEU A 65 -8.47 -6.55 -4.02
N ALA A 66 -8.18 -7.64 -4.72
CA ALA A 66 -7.88 -8.93 -4.11
C ALA A 66 -6.64 -8.88 -3.20
N ASP A 67 -5.60 -8.14 -3.60
CA ASP A 67 -4.40 -7.96 -2.79
C ASP A 67 -4.70 -7.20 -1.51
N LEU A 68 -5.39 -6.06 -1.62
CA LEU A 68 -5.74 -5.25 -0.46
C LEU A 68 -6.64 -6.02 0.53
N GLU A 69 -7.65 -6.75 0.05
CA GLU A 69 -8.48 -7.59 0.90
C GLU A 69 -7.69 -8.71 1.58
N ARG A 70 -6.77 -9.35 0.85
CA ARG A 70 -5.90 -10.42 1.39
C ARG A 70 -5.01 -9.93 2.51
N SER A 71 -4.63 -8.65 2.54
CA SER A 71 -3.87 -8.07 3.64
C SER A 71 -4.63 -8.08 4.97
N GLY A 72 -5.95 -8.23 4.94
CA GLY A 72 -6.82 -8.17 6.12
C GLY A 72 -7.07 -6.76 6.65
N GLN A 73 -6.39 -5.74 6.12
CA GLN A 73 -6.55 -4.34 6.56
C GLN A 73 -7.61 -3.58 5.77
N PHE A 74 -8.05 -4.13 4.63
CA PHE A 74 -9.03 -3.48 3.77
C PHE A 74 -10.27 -4.36 3.60
N ARG A 75 -11.40 -3.69 3.40
CA ARG A 75 -12.66 -4.30 3.01
C ARG A 75 -13.12 -3.66 1.71
N GLY A 76 -13.26 -4.47 0.67
CA GLY A 76 -13.80 -4.02 -0.61
C GLY A 76 -15.25 -3.56 -0.49
N VAL A 77 -15.52 -2.40 -1.06
CA VAL A 77 -16.89 -1.87 -1.18
C VAL A 77 -17.33 -1.98 -2.63
N SER A 78 -18.44 -2.66 -2.85
CA SER A 78 -18.95 -2.88 -4.21
C SER A 78 -19.39 -1.57 -4.86
N VAL A 79 -18.77 -1.28 -6.00
CA VAL A 79 -19.15 -0.22 -6.95
C VAL A 79 -19.46 -0.85 -8.31
N ALA A 80 -20.16 -1.99 -8.29
CA ALA A 80 -20.49 -2.75 -9.49
C ALA A 80 -21.15 -1.87 -10.56
N GLY A 81 -20.69 -2.02 -11.80
CA GLY A 81 -21.16 -1.20 -12.94
C GLY A 81 -20.55 0.20 -13.02
N MET A 82 -19.69 0.59 -12.07
CA MET A 82 -18.98 1.86 -12.13
C MET A 82 -17.61 1.65 -12.80
N SER A 83 -17.44 2.22 -13.99
CA SER A 83 -16.15 2.30 -14.67
C SER A 83 -15.69 3.75 -14.64
N MET A 84 -14.49 4.01 -14.12
CA MET A 84 -13.96 5.37 -13.95
C MET A 84 -12.49 5.43 -14.31
N ASP A 85 -12.13 6.49 -15.04
CA ASP A 85 -10.73 6.84 -15.25
C ASP A 85 -10.19 7.76 -14.14
N GLU A 86 -8.90 7.98 -14.15
CA GLU A 86 -8.17 8.83 -13.21
C GLU A 86 -8.43 10.33 -13.41
N LEU A 87 -9.01 10.73 -14.53
CA LEU A 87 -9.23 12.13 -14.91
C LEU A 87 -10.59 12.64 -14.41
N THR A 88 -11.55 11.74 -14.27
CA THR A 88 -12.91 12.09 -13.86
C THR A 88 -12.99 12.30 -12.35
N ARG A 89 -13.44 13.51 -11.94
CA ARG A 89 -13.70 13.75 -10.51
C ARG A 89 -14.92 12.93 -10.05
N PRO A 90 -14.76 12.11 -8.99
CA PRO A 90 -15.85 11.28 -8.48
C PRO A 90 -17.00 12.10 -7.88
N ASP A 91 -18.21 11.55 -7.94
CA ASP A 91 -19.30 11.96 -7.05
C ASP A 91 -19.08 11.33 -5.66
N PHE A 92 -18.38 12.06 -4.80
CA PHE A 92 -18.08 11.58 -3.45
C PHE A 92 -19.32 11.33 -2.59
N ALA A 93 -20.45 12.01 -2.85
CA ALA A 93 -21.68 11.77 -2.11
C ALA A 93 -22.22 10.36 -2.43
N GLN A 94 -22.20 9.98 -3.69
CA GLN A 94 -22.60 8.64 -4.14
C GLN A 94 -21.69 7.55 -3.56
N ILE A 95 -20.37 7.79 -3.54
CA ILE A 95 -19.41 6.81 -3.00
C ILE A 95 -19.57 6.67 -1.48
N ARG A 96 -19.75 7.78 -0.74
CA ARG A 96 -20.03 7.75 0.72
C ARG A 96 -21.29 6.97 1.06
N GLN A 97 -22.34 7.07 0.25
CA GLN A 97 -23.57 6.29 0.46
C GLN A 97 -23.32 4.77 0.42
N LYS A 98 -22.25 4.34 -0.27
CA LYS A 98 -21.82 2.93 -0.29
C LYS A 98 -20.89 2.58 0.89
N SER A 99 -20.64 3.52 1.80
CA SER A 99 -19.77 3.35 2.98
C SER A 99 -18.31 3.03 2.60
N ALA A 100 -17.78 3.69 1.58
CA ALA A 100 -16.36 3.66 1.24
C ALA A 100 -15.67 4.94 1.74
N ASP A 101 -14.50 4.78 2.34
CA ASP A 101 -13.66 5.88 2.84
C ASP A 101 -12.56 6.25 1.84
N ALA A 102 -12.17 5.31 0.99
CA ALA A 102 -11.22 5.52 -0.09
C ALA A 102 -11.79 5.04 -1.44
N LEU A 103 -11.35 5.68 -2.53
CA LEU A 103 -11.68 5.27 -3.90
C LEU A 103 -10.41 5.24 -4.75
N LEU A 104 -10.22 4.15 -5.47
CA LEU A 104 -9.26 4.04 -6.57
C LEU A 104 -10.02 4.03 -7.90
N ALA A 105 -9.66 4.94 -8.79
CA ALA A 105 -10.17 5.01 -10.16
C ALA A 105 -8.99 5.07 -11.13
N GLY A 106 -9.12 4.51 -12.33
CA GLY A 106 -7.99 4.45 -13.24
C GLY A 106 -8.32 4.00 -14.65
N SER A 107 -7.27 3.88 -15.46
CA SER A 107 -7.34 3.42 -16.84
C SER A 107 -6.21 2.44 -17.16
N ALA A 108 -6.47 1.52 -18.08
CA ALA A 108 -5.49 0.60 -18.66
C ALA A 108 -5.56 0.72 -20.19
N THR A 109 -4.65 1.46 -20.77
CA THR A 109 -4.68 1.78 -22.21
C THR A 109 -3.61 0.97 -22.94
N ARG A 110 -4.03 0.19 -23.95
CA ARG A 110 -3.10 -0.50 -24.83
C ARG A 110 -2.47 0.49 -25.81
N LEU A 111 -1.16 0.54 -25.85
CA LEU A 111 -0.37 1.38 -26.73
C LEU A 111 -0.17 0.71 -28.10
N ALA A 112 0.21 1.50 -29.11
CA ALA A 112 0.45 1.00 -30.47
C ALA A 112 1.55 -0.07 -30.56
N ASP A 113 2.52 -0.05 -29.65
CA ASP A 113 3.60 -1.03 -29.55
C ASP A 113 3.21 -2.30 -28.76
N GLY A 114 1.95 -2.41 -28.32
CA GLY A 114 1.42 -3.57 -27.58
C GLY A 114 1.63 -3.53 -26.08
N ARG A 115 2.35 -2.52 -25.54
CA ARG A 115 2.45 -2.27 -24.11
C ARG A 115 1.15 -1.71 -23.56
N TYR A 116 1.03 -1.72 -22.23
CA TYR A 116 -0.07 -1.05 -21.54
C TYR A 116 0.46 0.12 -20.71
N GLU A 117 -0.23 1.25 -20.83
CA GLU A 117 -0.10 2.35 -19.88
C GLU A 117 -1.21 2.21 -18.86
N ILE A 118 -0.82 2.10 -17.58
CA ILE A 118 -1.73 2.02 -16.44
C ILE A 118 -1.63 3.34 -15.70
N ARG A 119 -2.78 3.94 -15.43
CA ARG A 119 -2.89 5.13 -14.62
C ARG A 119 -3.96 4.93 -13.58
N ALA A 120 -3.76 5.46 -12.38
CA ALA A 120 -4.78 5.45 -11.35
C ALA A 120 -4.65 6.68 -10.46
N LYS A 121 -5.75 7.07 -9.85
CA LYS A 121 -5.82 8.13 -8.86
C LYS A 121 -6.52 7.59 -7.61
N LEU A 122 -5.90 7.86 -6.47
CA LEU A 122 -6.42 7.50 -5.17
C LEU A 122 -7.05 8.73 -4.52
N TRP A 123 -8.28 8.57 -4.03
CA TRP A 123 -9.06 9.61 -3.38
C TRP A 123 -9.39 9.23 -1.94
N ASP A 124 -9.32 10.20 -1.06
CA ASP A 124 -9.99 10.17 0.23
C ASP A 124 -11.44 10.62 0.02
N VAL A 125 -12.37 9.71 0.19
CA VAL A 125 -13.78 9.96 -0.08
C VAL A 125 -14.42 10.86 0.98
N VAL A 126 -13.90 10.80 2.22
CA VAL A 126 -14.41 11.59 3.34
C VAL A 126 -14.08 13.07 3.15
N SER A 127 -12.84 13.39 2.86
CA SER A 127 -12.38 14.77 2.64
C SER A 127 -12.56 15.25 1.20
N GLY A 128 -12.76 14.35 0.23
CA GLY A 128 -12.81 14.66 -1.21
C GLY A 128 -11.45 15.08 -1.78
N GLN A 129 -10.35 14.74 -1.11
CA GLN A 129 -8.98 15.10 -1.50
C GLN A 129 -8.28 13.97 -2.24
N GLU A 130 -7.38 14.34 -3.15
CA GLU A 130 -6.47 13.40 -3.79
C GLU A 130 -5.41 12.93 -2.78
N ARG A 131 -5.13 11.63 -2.79
CA ARG A 131 -4.05 11.00 -2.01
C ARG A 131 -2.83 10.68 -2.86
N GLY A 132 -2.95 10.75 -4.17
CA GLY A 132 -1.87 10.61 -5.13
C GLY A 132 -2.28 9.98 -6.44
N ASP A 133 -1.33 9.98 -7.37
CA ASP A 133 -1.44 9.41 -8.71
C ASP A 133 -0.44 8.26 -8.86
N TYR A 134 -0.84 7.25 -9.64
CA TYR A 134 0.00 6.14 -10.08
C TYR A 134 0.08 6.14 -11.60
N ARG A 135 1.28 5.90 -12.14
CA ARG A 135 1.47 5.73 -13.58
C ARG A 135 2.62 4.77 -13.85
N GLU A 136 2.37 3.81 -14.70
CA GLU A 136 3.39 2.87 -15.17
C GLU A 136 3.09 2.44 -16.62
N THR A 137 4.15 2.17 -17.40
CA THR A 137 4.02 1.59 -18.74
C THR A 137 4.77 0.27 -18.77
N VAL A 138 4.07 -0.82 -19.06
CA VAL A 138 4.60 -2.19 -18.95
C VAL A 138 4.26 -3.03 -20.18
N ALA A 139 5.03 -4.10 -20.42
CA ALA A 139 4.66 -5.12 -21.37
C ALA A 139 3.35 -5.82 -20.95
N ALA A 140 2.61 -6.36 -21.92
CA ALA A 140 1.36 -7.07 -21.61
C ALA A 140 1.55 -8.25 -20.64
N ALA A 141 2.71 -8.92 -20.69
CA ALA A 141 3.06 -10.00 -19.77
C ALA A 141 3.28 -9.52 -18.32
N ASP A 142 3.67 -8.25 -18.13
CA ASP A 142 3.98 -7.68 -16.81
C ASP A 142 2.78 -6.94 -16.18
N LEU A 143 1.61 -6.97 -16.86
CA LEU A 143 0.43 -6.24 -16.41
C LEU A 143 -0.01 -6.66 -15.00
N ARG A 144 0.08 -7.96 -14.70
CA ARG A 144 -0.23 -8.49 -13.38
C ARG A 144 0.74 -7.96 -12.31
N LEU A 145 2.04 -8.04 -12.57
CA LEU A 145 3.06 -7.53 -11.64
C LEU A 145 2.91 -6.03 -11.40
N SER A 146 2.55 -5.26 -12.44
CA SER A 146 2.25 -3.83 -12.29
C SER A 146 1.03 -3.59 -11.42
N SER A 147 0.01 -4.45 -11.50
CA SER A 147 -1.17 -4.36 -10.63
C SER A 147 -0.81 -4.62 -9.17
N HIS A 148 0.06 -5.59 -8.87
CA HIS A 148 0.59 -5.81 -7.53
C HIS A 148 1.42 -4.63 -7.01
N ARG A 149 2.23 -3.99 -7.87
CA ARG A 149 2.95 -2.75 -7.50
C ARG A 149 2.00 -1.59 -7.21
N MET A 150 0.90 -1.50 -7.95
CA MET A 150 -0.14 -0.52 -7.67
C MET A 150 -0.83 -0.81 -6.31
N ALA A 151 -1.08 -2.08 -6.00
CA ALA A 151 -1.60 -2.48 -4.68
C ALA A 151 -0.64 -2.09 -3.55
N ASP A 152 0.67 -2.32 -3.73
CA ASP A 152 1.70 -1.87 -2.79
C ASP A 152 1.66 -0.35 -2.58
N TRP A 153 1.53 0.41 -3.67
CA TRP A 153 1.43 1.86 -3.63
C TRP A 153 0.16 2.34 -2.89
N VAL A 154 -1.01 1.74 -3.17
CA VAL A 154 -2.27 2.07 -2.47
C VAL A 154 -2.15 1.75 -0.99
N TYR A 155 -1.60 0.58 -0.67
CA TYR A 155 -1.37 0.14 0.71
C TYR A 155 -0.52 1.15 1.47
N GLU A 156 0.63 1.55 0.90
CA GLU A 156 1.54 2.53 1.52
C GLU A 156 0.87 3.90 1.69
N LYS A 157 0.11 4.37 0.70
CA LYS A 157 -0.59 5.67 0.77
C LYS A 157 -1.65 5.72 1.87
N LEU A 158 -2.28 4.59 2.18
CA LEU A 158 -3.39 4.54 3.14
C LEU A 158 -2.96 4.09 4.54
N THR A 159 -1.90 3.28 4.65
CA THR A 159 -1.43 2.75 5.94
C THR A 159 -0.12 3.39 6.43
N GLY A 160 0.67 3.97 5.53
CA GLY A 160 2.02 4.45 5.81
C GLY A 160 3.09 3.35 5.82
N GLU A 161 2.71 2.10 5.60
CA GLU A 161 3.61 0.94 5.55
C GLU A 161 3.81 0.47 4.12
N LYS A 162 4.98 -0.07 3.81
CA LYS A 162 5.23 -0.62 2.47
C LYS A 162 4.43 -1.89 2.24
N GLY A 163 3.78 -1.98 1.08
CA GLY A 163 3.16 -3.21 0.62
C GLY A 163 4.20 -4.27 0.23
N VAL A 164 3.74 -5.52 0.13
CA VAL A 164 4.57 -6.69 -0.23
C VAL A 164 3.91 -7.56 -1.30
N PHE A 165 2.90 -7.03 -1.99
CA PHE A 165 2.12 -7.78 -2.99
C PHE A 165 2.92 -8.06 -4.25
N ALA A 166 3.80 -7.15 -4.68
CA ALA A 166 4.70 -7.33 -5.83
C ALA A 166 5.93 -8.18 -5.49
N THR A 167 5.79 -9.16 -4.59
CA THR A 167 6.83 -10.10 -4.23
C THR A 167 6.57 -11.47 -4.85
N ARG A 168 7.55 -12.37 -4.75
CA ARG A 168 7.43 -13.76 -5.21
C ARG A 168 7.62 -14.71 -4.04
N ILE A 169 6.90 -15.82 -4.10
CA ILE A 169 7.07 -16.95 -3.19
C ILE A 169 7.80 -18.08 -3.89
N ALA A 170 8.63 -18.80 -3.13
CA ALA A 170 9.23 -20.06 -3.55
C ALA A 170 8.74 -21.17 -2.61
N TYR A 171 8.26 -22.26 -3.18
CA TYR A 171 7.75 -23.39 -2.41
C TYR A 171 8.07 -24.72 -3.08
N VAL A 172 8.06 -25.79 -2.30
CA VAL A 172 8.34 -27.12 -2.79
C VAL A 172 7.10 -27.99 -2.66
N THR A 173 6.80 -28.73 -3.73
CA THR A 173 5.78 -29.80 -3.70
C THR A 173 6.43 -31.15 -3.87
N LYS A 174 5.81 -32.20 -3.30
CA LYS A 174 6.17 -33.57 -3.52
C LYS A 174 5.00 -34.31 -4.18
N THR A 175 5.21 -34.82 -5.38
CA THR A 175 4.18 -35.57 -6.13
C THR A 175 4.80 -36.80 -6.76
N SER A 176 4.22 -37.97 -6.51
CA SER A 176 4.68 -39.25 -7.08
C SER A 176 6.19 -39.50 -6.88
N GLY A 177 6.71 -39.16 -5.69
CA GLY A 177 8.12 -39.38 -5.33
C GLY A 177 9.10 -38.37 -5.90
N LYS A 178 8.63 -37.37 -6.65
CA LYS A 178 9.45 -36.26 -7.18
C LYS A 178 9.18 -34.98 -6.40
N TYR A 179 10.22 -34.19 -6.21
CA TYR A 179 10.17 -32.85 -5.58
C TYR A 179 10.26 -31.80 -6.68
N SER A 180 9.39 -30.82 -6.63
CA SER A 180 9.40 -29.69 -7.56
C SER A 180 9.46 -28.39 -6.79
N LEU A 181 10.46 -27.56 -7.13
CA LEU A 181 10.59 -26.19 -6.64
C LEU A 181 9.81 -25.27 -7.58
N TRP A 182 8.88 -24.54 -7.01
CA TRP A 182 8.03 -23.60 -7.73
C TRP A 182 8.33 -22.16 -7.33
N ILE A 183 8.16 -21.26 -8.26
CA ILE A 183 8.16 -19.82 -8.04
C ILE A 183 6.81 -19.31 -8.53
N ALA A 184 6.14 -18.52 -7.70
CA ALA A 184 4.85 -17.91 -8.01
C ALA A 184 4.81 -16.45 -7.55
N ASP A 185 3.81 -15.70 -7.98
CA ASP A 185 3.47 -14.42 -7.40
C ASP A 185 3.02 -14.61 -5.94
N SER A 186 2.99 -13.54 -5.15
CA SER A 186 2.64 -13.60 -3.71
C SER A 186 1.25 -14.19 -3.43
N ASP A 187 0.36 -14.13 -4.40
CA ASP A 187 -0.99 -14.69 -4.34
C ASP A 187 -1.09 -16.16 -4.82
N GLY A 188 0.03 -16.74 -5.22
CA GLY A 188 0.12 -18.13 -5.69
C GLY A 188 -0.13 -18.31 -7.19
N GLU A 189 -0.52 -17.27 -7.91
CA GLU A 189 -0.71 -17.29 -9.34
C GLU A 189 0.62 -17.27 -10.12
N ASN A 190 0.59 -17.51 -11.42
CA ASN A 190 1.77 -17.58 -12.30
C ASN A 190 2.84 -18.57 -11.81
N ALA A 191 2.44 -19.64 -11.15
CA ALA A 191 3.35 -20.65 -10.64
C ALA A 191 4.14 -21.31 -11.79
N GLN A 192 5.47 -21.25 -11.71
CA GLN A 192 6.39 -21.86 -12.66
C GLN A 192 7.33 -22.83 -11.93
N SER A 193 7.52 -24.03 -12.51
CA SER A 193 8.49 -24.98 -11.98
C SER A 193 9.90 -24.52 -12.33
N ALA A 194 10.68 -24.18 -11.32
CA ALA A 194 12.10 -23.83 -11.48
C ALA A 194 13.00 -25.05 -11.56
N LEU A 195 12.64 -26.13 -10.85
CA LEU A 195 13.42 -27.36 -10.78
C LEU A 195 12.51 -28.53 -10.41
N THR A 196 12.79 -29.73 -10.96
CA THR A 196 12.21 -30.99 -10.52
C THR A 196 13.32 -32.01 -10.29
N SER A 197 13.30 -32.73 -9.17
CA SER A 197 14.33 -33.69 -8.74
C SER A 197 13.69 -34.95 -8.14
N PRO A 198 14.26 -36.14 -8.30
CA PRO A 198 13.89 -37.31 -7.49
C PRO A 198 14.40 -37.18 -6.05
N GLU A 199 15.45 -36.40 -5.82
CA GLU A 199 16.01 -36.10 -4.49
C GLU A 199 15.23 -35.00 -3.77
N PRO A 200 15.20 -35.01 -2.43
CA PRO A 200 14.54 -33.98 -1.67
C PRO A 200 15.08 -32.59 -2.00
N ILE A 201 14.17 -31.61 -2.14
CA ILE A 201 14.48 -30.17 -2.20
C ILE A 201 13.93 -29.57 -0.93
N ILE A 202 14.79 -28.99 -0.10
CA ILE A 202 14.39 -28.40 1.19
C ILE A 202 14.98 -27.00 1.37
N SER A 203 14.34 -26.22 2.22
CA SER A 203 14.81 -24.89 2.64
C SER A 203 15.14 -23.92 1.49
N PRO A 204 14.23 -23.71 0.50
CA PRO A 204 14.48 -22.70 -0.51
C PRO A 204 14.58 -21.32 0.15
N SER A 205 15.59 -20.54 -0.23
CA SER A 205 15.84 -19.22 0.31
C SER A 205 16.24 -18.25 -0.79
N TRP A 206 15.61 -17.09 -0.82
CA TRP A 206 15.95 -16.04 -1.77
C TRP A 206 17.25 -15.33 -1.40
N SER A 207 18.04 -14.97 -2.40
CA SER A 207 19.13 -14.03 -2.23
C SER A 207 18.61 -12.65 -1.81
N PRO A 208 19.41 -11.80 -1.14
CA PRO A 208 18.98 -10.46 -0.74
C PRO A 208 18.51 -9.58 -1.90
N LYS A 209 18.96 -9.86 -3.12
CA LYS A 209 18.53 -9.15 -4.34
C LYS A 209 17.28 -9.74 -5.00
N GLY A 210 16.75 -10.86 -4.50
CA GLY A 210 15.57 -11.53 -5.05
C GLY A 210 15.74 -12.13 -6.45
N ASN A 211 16.98 -12.27 -6.96
CA ASN A 211 17.27 -12.75 -8.31
C ASN A 211 17.90 -14.15 -8.35
N GLN A 212 18.20 -14.73 -7.21
CA GLN A 212 18.74 -16.09 -7.07
C GLN A 212 18.03 -16.80 -5.93
N LEU A 213 18.01 -18.11 -6.00
CA LEU A 213 17.41 -18.98 -5.01
C LEU A 213 18.41 -20.08 -4.65
N ALA A 214 18.69 -20.23 -3.36
CA ALA A 214 19.47 -21.34 -2.81
C ALA A 214 18.51 -22.38 -2.23
N TYR A 215 18.89 -23.66 -2.27
CA TYR A 215 18.15 -24.77 -1.65
C TYR A 215 19.13 -25.85 -1.23
N VAL A 216 18.68 -26.78 -0.40
CA VAL A 216 19.42 -28.00 -0.02
C VAL A 216 18.80 -29.19 -0.74
N SER A 217 19.66 -30.06 -1.30
CA SER A 217 19.30 -31.29 -1.98
C SER A 217 20.20 -32.43 -1.52
#